data_994eba3b43e9e18603805b1f33cd8d0b
#
_entry.id   994eba3b43e9e18603805b1f33cd8d0b
#
_cell.length_a   1.000
_cell.length_b   1.000
_cell.length_c   1.000
_cell.angle_alpha   90.00
_cell.angle_beta   90.00
_cell.angle_gamma   90.00
#
_symmetry.space_group_name_H-M   'P 1'
#
loop_
_entity.id
_entity.type
_entity.pdbx_description
1 polymer ?
#
loop_
_entity_poly.entity_id
_entity_poly.type
_entity_poly.pdbx_seq_one_letter_code
_entity_poly.pdbx_strand_id
1 'polypeptide(L)'
;MPFGLLKYGLSNEYPAKHHFTPSRELKKHYDVVIIGGGGHGAAIAYNLAKYHGITNVAILEKNYLGGGNTARNTAVIRSNYLTESGVKFYSESVKLYNNLSNEFNYNVM
;
A
#
# COMPACT_ATOMS: atom_id res chain seq x y z
N MET A 1 6.76 -20.49 -14.25
CA MET A 1 6.22 -21.87 -14.23
C MET A 1 4.81 -21.86 -14.78
N PRO A 2 4.56 -22.31 -16.01
CA PRO A 2 3.25 -22.17 -16.68
C PRO A 2 2.14 -23.03 -16.07
N PHE A 3 2.49 -24.11 -15.35
CA PHE A 3 1.50 -25.02 -14.76
C PHE A 3 0.70 -24.44 -13.59
N GLY A 4 1.21 -23.43 -12.88
CA GLY A 4 0.47 -22.76 -11.81
C GLY A 4 -0.75 -22.01 -12.31
N LEU A 5 -0.62 -21.30 -13.44
CA LEU A 5 -1.72 -20.56 -14.06
C LEU A 5 -2.83 -21.49 -14.55
N LEU A 6 -2.47 -22.64 -15.14
CA LEU A 6 -3.43 -23.67 -15.56
C LEU A 6 -4.18 -24.28 -14.37
N LYS A 7 -3.46 -24.61 -13.31
CA LYS A 7 -4.04 -25.16 -12.08
C LYS A 7 -5.06 -24.20 -11.46
N TYR A 8 -4.72 -22.90 -11.35
CA TYR A 8 -5.60 -21.90 -10.75
C TYR A 8 -6.68 -21.41 -11.71
N GLY A 9 -6.47 -21.46 -13.03
CA GLY A 9 -7.50 -21.14 -14.01
C GLY A 9 -8.59 -22.20 -14.15
N LEU A 10 -8.31 -23.44 -13.77
CA LEU A 10 -9.27 -24.55 -13.81
C LEU A 10 -9.87 -24.88 -12.45
N SER A 11 -9.35 -24.33 -11.36
CA SER A 11 -9.89 -24.53 -10.01
C SER A 11 -10.66 -23.28 -9.56
N ASN A 12 -11.81 -23.48 -8.95
CA ASN A 12 -12.55 -22.41 -8.28
C ASN A 12 -11.90 -22.00 -6.94
N GLU A 13 -10.80 -22.65 -6.55
CA GLU A 13 -10.08 -22.37 -5.32
C GLU A 13 -8.83 -21.55 -5.65
N TYR A 14 -8.94 -20.23 -5.53
CA TYR A 14 -7.80 -19.35 -5.54
C TYR A 14 -7.25 -19.23 -4.11
N PRO A 15 -5.98 -19.61 -3.84
CA PRO A 15 -5.42 -19.41 -2.52
C PRO A 15 -5.32 -17.92 -2.25
N ALA A 16 -6.29 -17.39 -1.52
CA ALA A 16 -6.22 -16.02 -1.02
C ALA A 16 -5.04 -15.94 -0.04
N LYS A 17 -3.88 -15.46 -0.51
CA LYS A 17 -2.78 -15.11 0.37
C LYS A 17 -3.20 -13.89 1.17
N HIS A 18 -3.56 -14.09 2.41
CA HIS A 18 -3.71 -13.00 3.35
C HIS A 18 -2.31 -12.47 3.66
N HIS A 19 -1.97 -11.31 3.11
CA HIS A 19 -0.68 -10.66 3.36
C HIS A 19 -0.60 -10.01 4.74
N PHE A 20 -1.73 -9.93 5.44
CA PHE A 20 -1.78 -9.44 6.81
C PHE A 20 -2.94 -10.12 7.54
N THR A 21 -2.78 -10.29 8.83
CA THR A 21 -3.86 -10.72 9.73
C THR A 21 -4.28 -9.49 10.54
N PRO A 22 -5.55 -9.06 10.45
CA PRO A 22 -6.03 -7.98 11.30
C PRO A 22 -5.84 -8.37 12.77
N SER A 23 -5.29 -7.47 13.57
CA SER A 23 -5.26 -7.69 15.01
C SER A 23 -6.69 -7.66 15.53
N ARG A 24 -7.08 -8.72 16.23
CA ARG A 24 -8.37 -8.79 16.92
C ARG A 24 -8.29 -8.23 18.35
N GLU A 25 -7.08 -8.09 18.88
CA GLU A 25 -6.84 -7.55 20.20
C GLU A 25 -6.39 -6.11 20.07
N LEU A 26 -7.23 -5.21 20.60
CA LEU A 26 -6.91 -3.80 20.66
C LEU A 26 -5.99 -3.52 21.85
N LYS A 27 -4.95 -2.75 21.63
CA LYS A 27 -4.10 -2.24 22.71
C LYS A 27 -4.88 -1.15 23.47
N LYS A 28 -4.52 -0.95 24.73
CA LYS A 28 -5.10 0.13 25.56
C LYS A 28 -4.65 1.53 25.13
N HIS A 29 -3.55 1.62 24.40
CA HIS A 29 -2.95 2.88 23.97
C HIS A 29 -2.26 2.72 22.62
N TYR A 30 -2.37 3.73 21.78
CA TYR A 30 -1.63 3.90 20.53
C TYR A 30 -1.04 5.31 20.48
N ASP A 31 0.17 5.43 19.94
CA ASP A 31 0.82 6.73 19.76
C ASP A 31 0.18 7.52 18.62
N VAL A 32 -0.25 6.80 17.58
CA VAL A 32 -0.94 7.38 16.41
C VAL A 32 -2.09 6.49 15.98
N VAL A 33 -3.22 7.11 15.66
CA VAL A 33 -4.37 6.45 15.05
C VAL A 33 -4.62 7.08 13.68
N ILE A 34 -4.60 6.27 12.63
CA ILE A 34 -4.83 6.68 11.25
C ILE A 34 -6.22 6.20 10.83
N ILE A 35 -7.04 7.11 10.36
CA ILE A 35 -8.38 6.78 9.86
C ILE A 35 -8.32 6.62 8.35
N GLY A 36 -8.60 5.41 7.88
CA GLY A 36 -8.56 5.02 6.48
C GLY A 36 -7.32 4.22 6.10
N GLY A 37 -7.53 2.98 5.66
CA GLY A 37 -6.49 2.03 5.22
C GLY A 37 -6.22 2.09 3.72
N GLY A 38 -6.31 3.26 3.09
CA GLY A 38 -5.91 3.46 1.70
C GLY A 38 -4.40 3.67 1.55
N GLY A 39 -3.95 3.96 0.32
CA GLY A 39 -2.53 4.20 0.01
C GLY A 39 -1.91 5.29 0.87
N HIS A 40 -2.61 6.39 1.13
CA HIS A 40 -2.12 7.46 2.00
C HIS A 40 -1.97 6.99 3.46
N GLY A 41 -2.98 6.31 4.02
CA GLY A 41 -2.91 5.81 5.39
C GLY A 41 -1.78 4.80 5.59
N ALA A 42 -1.63 3.88 4.65
CA ALA A 42 -0.53 2.91 4.67
C ALA A 42 0.84 3.61 4.53
N ALA A 43 0.97 4.59 3.61
CA ALA A 43 2.20 5.35 3.44
C ALA A 43 2.55 6.17 4.69
N ILE A 44 1.57 6.78 5.36
CA ILE A 44 1.80 7.51 6.61
C ILE A 44 2.33 6.55 7.68
N ALA A 45 1.68 5.42 7.91
CA ALA A 45 2.12 4.44 8.91
C ALA A 45 3.55 3.94 8.62
N TYR A 46 3.83 3.63 7.34
CA TYR A 46 5.15 3.20 6.90
C TYR A 46 6.23 4.26 7.17
N ASN A 47 5.98 5.51 6.79
CA ASN A 47 6.95 6.59 6.97
C ASN A 47 7.15 6.96 8.45
N LEU A 48 6.10 6.90 9.28
CA LEU A 48 6.20 7.07 10.73
C LEU A 48 7.15 6.03 11.34
N ALA A 49 6.99 4.77 10.96
CA ALA A 49 7.87 3.70 11.44
C ALA A 49 9.30 3.86 10.91
N LYS A 50 9.46 4.09 9.59
CA LYS A 50 10.78 4.12 8.93
C LYS A 50 11.65 5.30 9.33
N TYR A 51 11.07 6.50 9.37
CA TYR A 51 11.85 7.74 9.55
C TYR A 51 11.75 8.32 10.97
N HIS A 52 10.73 7.93 11.73
CA HIS A 52 10.49 8.50 13.06
C HIS A 52 10.49 7.46 14.19
N GLY A 53 10.64 6.16 13.86
CA GLY A 53 10.62 5.10 14.86
C GLY A 53 9.28 4.89 15.56
N ILE A 54 8.20 5.52 15.06
CA ILE A 54 6.86 5.41 15.66
C ILE A 54 6.19 4.16 15.09
N THR A 55 6.20 3.09 15.89
CA THR A 55 5.68 1.76 15.48
C THR A 55 4.37 1.37 16.17
N ASN A 56 3.99 2.05 17.26
CA ASN A 56 2.74 1.79 17.95
C ASN A 56 1.57 2.56 17.31
N VAL A 57 1.26 2.16 16.07
CA VAL A 57 0.26 2.82 15.21
C VAL A 57 -0.92 1.90 14.98
N ALA A 58 -2.14 2.44 15.02
CA ALA A 58 -3.35 1.75 14.56
C ALA A 58 -3.86 2.36 13.27
N ILE A 59 -4.29 1.53 12.34
CA ILE A 59 -5.04 1.95 11.15
C ILE A 59 -6.47 1.45 11.28
N LEU A 60 -7.42 2.37 11.27
CA LEU A 60 -8.85 2.05 11.31
C LEU A 60 -9.42 2.12 9.89
N GLU A 61 -9.81 0.99 9.37
CA GLU A 61 -10.44 0.87 8.04
C GLU A 61 -11.85 0.26 8.20
N LYS A 62 -12.84 0.92 7.60
CA LYS A 62 -14.24 0.48 7.73
C LYS A 62 -14.59 -0.76 6.91
N ASN A 63 -13.84 -1.04 5.84
CA ASN A 63 -14.11 -2.16 4.94
C ASN A 63 -12.87 -3.08 4.87
N TYR A 64 -12.02 -2.87 3.87
CA TYR A 64 -10.77 -3.61 3.66
C TYR A 64 -9.66 -2.68 3.17
N LEU A 65 -8.43 -3.04 3.40
CA LEU A 65 -7.28 -2.22 3.01
C LEU A 65 -7.30 -1.93 1.51
N GLY A 66 -7.13 -0.66 1.16
CA GLY A 66 -7.18 -0.21 -0.21
C GLY A 66 -8.57 -0.14 -0.83
N GLY A 67 -9.63 -0.54 -0.15
CA GLY A 67 -10.99 -0.69 -0.68
C GLY A 67 -11.68 0.59 -1.18
N GLY A 68 -11.11 1.74 -0.90
CA GLY A 68 -11.54 3.04 -1.43
C GLY A 68 -10.97 3.32 -2.83
N ASN A 69 -10.53 4.55 -3.04
CA ASN A 69 -9.96 4.99 -4.33
C ASN A 69 -8.65 4.27 -4.70
N THR A 70 -7.91 3.77 -3.73
CA THR A 70 -6.63 3.08 -3.97
C THR A 70 -6.80 1.87 -4.88
N ALA A 71 -7.77 1.00 -4.62
CA ALA A 71 -8.03 -0.18 -5.45
C ALA A 71 -8.80 0.12 -6.74
N ARG A 72 -9.25 1.36 -6.93
CA ARG A 72 -10.05 1.79 -8.09
C ARG A 72 -9.34 2.74 -9.02
N ASN A 73 -8.06 3.03 -8.76
CA ASN A 73 -7.26 3.89 -9.61
C ASN A 73 -6.69 3.12 -10.80
N THR A 74 -6.22 3.85 -11.80
CA THR A 74 -5.63 3.29 -13.02
C THR A 74 -4.20 2.81 -12.85
N ALA A 75 -3.63 2.93 -11.65
CA ALA A 75 -2.25 2.55 -11.30
C ALA A 75 -1.18 3.18 -12.20
N VAL A 76 -1.45 4.37 -12.76
CA VAL A 76 -0.50 5.10 -13.61
C VAL A 76 0.38 6.00 -12.75
N ILE A 77 1.69 5.76 -12.76
CA ILE A 77 2.70 6.57 -12.08
C ILE A 77 3.36 7.44 -13.15
N ARG A 78 3.24 8.76 -13.01
CA ARG A 78 3.77 9.71 -13.99
C ARG A 78 4.11 11.06 -13.35
N SER A 79 4.97 11.85 -14.03
CA SER A 79 5.34 13.22 -13.62
C SER A 79 4.95 14.30 -14.62
N ASN A 80 4.38 13.95 -15.79
CA ASN A 80 4.01 14.88 -16.84
C ASN A 80 2.66 15.56 -16.55
N TYR A 81 2.68 16.56 -15.69
CA TYR A 81 1.51 17.38 -15.32
C TYR A 81 1.55 18.76 -15.97
N LEU A 82 0.41 19.45 -15.97
CA LEU A 82 0.24 20.73 -16.66
C LEU A 82 0.93 21.92 -15.97
N THR A 83 1.24 21.81 -14.68
CA THR A 83 1.85 22.88 -13.91
C THR A 83 3.27 22.52 -13.49
N GLU A 84 4.16 23.50 -13.44
CA GLU A 84 5.55 23.31 -13.02
C GLU A 84 5.64 22.71 -11.59
N SER A 85 4.83 23.21 -10.66
CA SER A 85 4.74 22.68 -9.30
C SER A 85 4.26 21.23 -9.27
N GLY A 86 3.29 20.89 -10.12
CA GLY A 86 2.82 19.50 -10.31
C GLY A 86 3.93 18.59 -10.83
N VAL A 87 4.64 19.03 -11.87
CA VAL A 87 5.78 18.26 -12.41
C VAL A 87 6.83 18.00 -11.34
N LYS A 88 7.23 19.01 -10.57
CA LYS A 88 8.21 18.86 -9.48
C LYS A 88 7.72 17.87 -8.42
N PHE A 89 6.50 18.03 -7.93
CA PHE A 89 5.92 17.15 -6.91
C PHE A 89 5.84 15.69 -7.36
N TYR A 90 5.30 15.46 -8.55
CA TYR A 90 5.14 14.09 -9.04
C TYR A 90 6.46 13.46 -9.53
N SER A 91 7.46 14.25 -9.89
CA SER A 91 8.82 13.74 -10.15
C SER A 91 9.44 13.12 -8.89
N GLU A 92 9.26 13.74 -7.73
CA GLU A 92 9.69 13.13 -6.45
C GLU A 92 8.91 11.85 -6.14
N SER A 93 7.61 11.84 -6.43
CA SER A 93 6.79 10.63 -6.28
C SER A 93 7.30 9.48 -7.16
N VAL A 94 7.64 9.74 -8.43
CA VAL A 94 8.21 8.72 -9.34
C VAL A 94 9.53 8.17 -8.78
N LYS A 95 10.40 9.02 -8.25
CA LYS A 95 11.67 8.58 -7.63
C LYS A 95 11.42 7.65 -6.43
N LEU A 96 10.44 7.97 -5.59
CA LEU A 96 10.04 7.10 -4.47
C LEU A 96 9.57 5.74 -4.98
N TYR A 97 8.69 5.70 -5.98
CA TYR A 97 8.20 4.45 -6.55
C TYR A 97 9.31 3.58 -7.17
N ASN A 98 10.29 4.18 -7.85
CA ASN A 98 11.43 3.45 -8.42
C ASN A 98 12.24 2.68 -7.36
N ASN A 99 12.28 3.17 -6.13
CA ASN A 99 13.02 2.54 -5.04
C ASN A 99 12.19 1.49 -4.28
N LEU A 100 10.85 1.58 -4.31
CA LEU A 100 9.98 0.71 -3.53
C LEU A 100 10.10 -0.77 -3.90
N SER A 101 10.33 -1.09 -5.18
CA SER A 101 10.50 -2.47 -5.63
C SER A 101 11.68 -3.16 -4.94
N ASN A 102 12.80 -2.44 -4.80
CA ASN A 102 13.98 -2.97 -4.12
C ASN A 102 13.76 -3.02 -2.61
N GLU A 103 13.13 -2.01 -2.06
CA GLU A 103 12.89 -1.88 -0.63
C GLU A 103 11.95 -2.96 -0.08
N PHE A 104 10.91 -3.28 -0.82
CA PHE A 104 9.93 -4.30 -0.42
C PHE A 104 10.22 -5.69 -0.99
N ASN A 105 11.27 -5.83 -1.81
CA ASN A 105 11.53 -7.05 -2.56
C ASN A 105 10.26 -7.52 -3.32
N TYR A 106 9.59 -6.59 -3.93
CA TYR A 106 8.32 -6.80 -4.63
C TYR A 106 8.24 -5.88 -5.85
N ASN A 107 7.87 -6.43 -7.00
CA ASN A 107 7.68 -5.62 -8.20
C ASN A 107 6.41 -4.77 -8.07
N VAL A 108 6.57 -3.45 -7.91
CA VAL A 108 5.48 -2.47 -7.79
C VAL A 108 5.11 -1.79 -9.11
N MET A 109 5.84 -2.08 -10.18
CA MET A 109 5.61 -1.54 -11.53
C MET A 109 5.44 -2.64 -12.57
#